data_0b92929cac97609496d81b05b4e787f5
#
_entry.id   0b92929cac97609496d81b05b4e787f5
#
_cell.length_a   1.000
_cell.length_b   1.000
_cell.length_c   1.000
_cell.angle_alpha   90.00
_cell.angle_beta   90.00
_cell.angle_gamma   90.00
#
_symmetry.space_group_name_H-M   'P 1'
#
loop_
_entity.id
_entity.type
_entity.pdbx_description
1 polymer ?
#
loop_
_entity_poly.entity_id
_entity_poly.type
_entity_poly.pdbx_seq_one_letter_code
_entity_poly.pdbx_strand_id
1 'polypeptide(L)'
;MPMGYEKFKPSQNNLNAPNSGRIKIESEDFLIYDVPGGGQCIFHALSLAITGNLSQSLVYRSLICSEIYNNFDFYEDQLKLSHHSNISRHAYRNKMVHGNQWATSTEISVATRILQSNINIWLQGRDGHSNICFTKEEYINSSLSRNVDLLLHQNHFKLLIKNSTEKMVSSFIRQALQYSRKAMKIHFQK
;
A
#
# COMPACT_ATOMS: atom_id res chain seq x y z
N MET A 1 14.70 16.74 -17.17
CA MET A 1 13.38 17.34 -16.93
C MET A 1 12.72 16.52 -15.85
N PRO A 2 12.35 17.09 -14.71
CA PRO A 2 11.61 16.33 -13.69
C PRO A 2 10.20 16.09 -14.23
N MET A 3 9.82 14.81 -14.39
CA MET A 3 8.44 14.45 -14.65
C MET A 3 7.60 14.88 -13.46
N GLY A 4 6.65 15.79 -13.71
CA GLY A 4 5.72 16.26 -12.71
C GLY A 4 4.89 15.07 -12.22
N TYR A 5 5.06 14.73 -10.94
CA TYR A 5 4.16 13.83 -10.24
C TYR A 5 2.83 14.54 -10.07
N GLU A 6 1.90 14.33 -10.99
CA GLU A 6 0.52 14.71 -10.74
C GLU A 6 0.07 14.05 -9.42
N LYS A 7 -0.48 14.88 -8.54
CA LYS A 7 -1.07 14.43 -7.28
C LYS A 7 -2.18 13.45 -7.60
N PHE A 8 -1.90 12.15 -7.56
CA PHE A 8 -2.91 11.11 -7.65
C PHE A 8 -3.88 11.28 -6.46
N LYS A 9 -5.03 11.88 -6.73
CA LYS A 9 -6.18 11.77 -5.83
C LYS A 9 -6.74 10.35 -6.01
N PRO A 10 -6.87 9.54 -4.95
CA PRO A 10 -7.51 8.25 -5.08
C PRO A 10 -8.92 8.46 -5.60
N SER A 11 -9.24 7.85 -6.75
CA SER A 11 -10.62 7.75 -7.19
C SER A 11 -11.36 6.88 -6.18
N GLN A 12 -12.27 7.48 -5.43
CA GLN A 12 -12.96 6.90 -4.28
C GLN A 12 -14.08 5.90 -4.67
N ASN A 13 -14.03 5.33 -5.86
CA ASN A 13 -15.06 4.42 -6.32
C ASN A 13 -14.48 3.00 -6.47
N ASN A 14 -14.95 2.13 -5.60
CA ASN A 14 -14.80 0.67 -5.62
C ASN A 14 -13.43 0.16 -5.14
N LEU A 15 -13.31 -0.06 -3.82
CA LEU A 15 -12.42 -1.09 -3.31
C LEU A 15 -12.89 -2.42 -3.90
N ASN A 16 -12.30 -2.84 -5.02
CA ASN A 16 -12.67 -4.07 -5.73
C ASN A 16 -12.07 -5.33 -5.07
N ALA A 17 -11.90 -5.30 -3.75
CA ALA A 17 -11.53 -6.48 -2.98
C ALA A 17 -12.62 -6.77 -1.95
N PRO A 18 -12.99 -8.03 -1.74
CA PRO A 18 -13.99 -8.38 -0.75
C PRO A 18 -13.50 -8.01 0.65
N ASN A 19 -14.35 -7.34 1.43
CA ASN A 19 -14.15 -7.21 2.86
C ASN A 19 -14.20 -8.60 3.49
N SER A 20 -13.07 -9.08 4.00
CA SER A 20 -12.93 -10.42 4.57
C SER A 20 -13.17 -10.48 6.08
N GLY A 21 -13.47 -9.34 6.72
CA GLY A 21 -13.78 -9.30 8.15
C GLY A 21 -13.36 -8.01 8.85
N ARG A 22 -13.45 -8.07 10.18
CA ARG A 22 -13.02 -6.98 11.07
C ARG A 22 -12.02 -7.51 12.07
N ILE A 23 -11.10 -6.65 12.48
CA ILE A 23 -10.14 -6.95 13.52
C ILE A 23 -9.97 -5.74 14.41
N LYS A 24 -9.81 -5.99 15.70
CA LYS A 24 -9.44 -4.95 16.66
C LYS A 24 -7.95 -5.08 16.96
N ILE A 25 -7.23 -4.01 16.75
CA ILE A 25 -5.80 -3.92 17.05
C ILE A 25 -5.63 -2.76 18.02
N GLU A 26 -5.10 -3.05 19.21
CA GLU A 26 -5.07 -2.09 20.31
C GLU A 26 -6.49 -1.56 20.63
N SER A 27 -6.74 -0.27 20.48
CA SER A 27 -8.05 0.35 20.68
C SER A 27 -8.82 0.64 19.40
N GLU A 28 -8.25 0.29 18.22
CA GLU A 28 -8.79 0.66 16.93
C GLU A 28 -9.44 -0.49 16.19
N ASP A 29 -10.56 -0.23 15.54
CA ASP A 29 -11.28 -1.19 14.70
C ASP A 29 -10.84 -1.04 13.25
N PHE A 30 -10.44 -2.15 12.62
CA PHE A 30 -10.04 -2.21 11.23
C PHE A 30 -10.96 -3.15 10.43
N LEU A 31 -11.20 -2.76 9.20
CA LEU A 31 -11.73 -3.64 8.16
C LEU A 31 -10.57 -4.33 7.46
N ILE A 32 -10.70 -5.63 7.21
CA ILE A 32 -9.70 -6.44 6.53
C ILE A 32 -10.12 -6.58 5.07
N TYR A 33 -9.24 -6.19 4.16
CA TYR A 33 -9.41 -6.44 2.73
C TYR A 33 -8.39 -7.48 2.27
N ASP A 34 -8.89 -8.62 1.85
CA ASP A 34 -8.07 -9.69 1.31
C ASP A 34 -7.64 -9.38 -0.12
N VAL A 35 -6.44 -9.80 -0.48
CA VAL A 35 -5.87 -9.59 -1.81
C VAL A 35 -5.38 -10.92 -2.36
N PRO A 36 -5.21 -11.07 -3.69
CA PRO A 36 -4.65 -12.28 -4.27
C PRO A 36 -3.31 -12.67 -3.63
N GLY A 37 -3.16 -13.94 -3.31
CA GLY A 37 -1.96 -14.50 -2.66
C GLY A 37 -0.74 -14.59 -3.58
N GLY A 38 0.33 -15.19 -3.05
CA GLY A 38 1.59 -15.39 -3.76
C GLY A 38 2.55 -14.22 -3.63
N GLY A 39 3.61 -14.18 -4.44
CA GLY A 39 4.66 -13.16 -4.38
C GLY A 39 4.21 -11.73 -4.68
N GLN A 40 2.95 -11.53 -5.05
CA GLN A 40 2.37 -10.22 -5.40
C GLN A 40 1.53 -9.62 -4.27
N CYS A 41 1.23 -10.33 -3.20
CA CYS A 41 0.21 -9.91 -2.23
C CYS A 41 0.48 -8.51 -1.61
N ILE A 42 1.71 -8.17 -1.29
CA ILE A 42 2.03 -6.84 -0.77
C ILE A 42 1.80 -5.75 -1.83
N PHE A 43 2.16 -5.98 -3.09
CA PHE A 43 1.96 -5.03 -4.18
C PHE A 43 0.47 -4.86 -4.50
N HIS A 44 -0.32 -5.92 -4.37
CA HIS A 44 -1.78 -5.84 -4.43
C HIS A 44 -2.35 -5.00 -3.30
N ALA A 45 -1.89 -5.23 -2.06
CA ALA A 45 -2.35 -4.46 -0.89
C ALA A 45 -1.96 -2.98 -1.00
N LEU A 46 -0.75 -2.66 -1.46
CA LEU A 46 -0.30 -1.29 -1.73
C LEU A 46 -1.13 -0.64 -2.85
N SER A 47 -1.38 -1.36 -3.95
CA SER A 47 -2.23 -0.87 -5.04
C SER A 47 -3.63 -0.53 -4.52
N LEU A 48 -4.23 -1.43 -3.77
CA LEU A 48 -5.56 -1.23 -3.18
C LEU A 48 -5.59 -0.03 -2.23
N ALA A 49 -4.55 0.11 -1.37
CA ALA A 49 -4.45 1.23 -0.43
C ALA A 49 -4.32 2.59 -1.10
N ILE A 50 -3.58 2.67 -2.20
CA ILE A 50 -3.24 3.94 -2.87
C ILE A 50 -4.29 4.33 -3.90
N THR A 51 -4.79 3.37 -4.70
CA THR A 51 -5.67 3.64 -5.86
C THR A 51 -7.09 3.13 -5.68
N GLY A 52 -7.37 2.36 -4.64
CA GLY A 52 -8.67 1.73 -4.42
C GLY A 52 -8.91 0.49 -5.28
N ASN A 53 -7.95 0.04 -6.09
CA ASN A 53 -8.08 -1.16 -6.91
C ASN A 53 -6.76 -1.92 -7.04
N LEU A 54 -6.81 -3.13 -7.59
CA LEU A 54 -5.66 -4.03 -7.72
C LEU A 54 -4.88 -3.84 -9.03
N SER A 55 -5.37 -3.04 -9.97
CA SER A 55 -4.84 -2.97 -11.34
C SER A 55 -3.42 -2.42 -11.44
N GLN A 56 -2.98 -1.65 -10.45
CA GLN A 56 -1.67 -1.02 -10.45
C GLN A 56 -0.58 -1.85 -9.72
N SER A 57 -0.90 -3.05 -9.25
CA SER A 57 0.02 -3.86 -8.45
C SER A 57 1.33 -4.20 -9.19
N LEU A 58 1.25 -4.53 -10.48
CA LEU A 58 2.44 -4.78 -11.30
C LEU A 58 3.26 -3.51 -11.55
N VAL A 59 2.60 -2.37 -11.67
CA VAL A 59 3.28 -1.07 -11.80
C VAL A 59 4.06 -0.76 -10.53
N TYR A 60 3.46 -0.91 -9.35
CA TYR A 60 4.15 -0.70 -8.08
C TYR A 60 5.30 -1.68 -7.87
N ARG A 61 5.09 -2.97 -8.19
CA ARG A 61 6.18 -3.95 -8.17
C ARG A 61 7.32 -3.50 -9.08
N SER A 62 7.04 -3.14 -10.31
CA SER A 62 8.05 -2.71 -11.27
C SER A 62 8.80 -1.48 -10.78
N LEU A 63 8.11 -0.46 -10.27
CA LEU A 63 8.74 0.77 -9.77
C LEU A 63 9.67 0.49 -8.60
N ILE A 64 9.20 -0.26 -7.59
CA ILE A 64 9.95 -0.57 -6.38
C ILE A 64 11.16 -1.44 -6.71
N CYS A 65 10.96 -2.53 -7.45
CA CYS A 65 12.03 -3.46 -7.77
C CYS A 65 13.04 -2.86 -8.78
N SER A 66 12.60 -2.00 -9.71
CA SER A 66 13.52 -1.33 -10.62
C SER A 66 14.37 -0.27 -9.92
N GLU A 67 13.83 0.42 -8.93
CA GLU A 67 14.62 1.33 -8.10
C GLU A 67 15.76 0.59 -7.40
N ILE A 68 15.47 -0.56 -6.80
CA ILE A 68 16.49 -1.39 -6.15
C ILE A 68 17.50 -1.92 -7.18
N TYR A 69 17.02 -2.40 -8.31
CA TYR A 69 17.88 -2.92 -9.37
C TYR A 69 18.83 -1.85 -9.92
N ASN A 70 18.35 -0.64 -10.17
CA ASN A 70 19.13 0.46 -10.72
C ASN A 70 20.19 0.98 -9.73
N ASN A 71 19.88 0.92 -8.43
CA ASN A 71 20.74 1.34 -7.34
C ASN A 71 21.23 0.14 -6.51
N PHE A 72 21.50 -1.00 -7.15
CA PHE A 72 21.73 -2.28 -6.48
C PHE A 72 22.87 -2.23 -5.46
N ASP A 73 23.97 -1.58 -5.80
CA ASP A 73 25.15 -1.49 -4.93
C ASP A 73 24.84 -0.74 -3.62
N PHE A 74 23.91 0.22 -3.66
CA PHE A 74 23.43 0.91 -2.46
C PHE A 74 22.56 0.02 -1.56
N TYR A 75 21.81 -0.92 -2.13
CA TYR A 75 20.93 -1.81 -1.39
C TYR A 75 21.53 -3.18 -1.10
N GLU A 76 22.75 -3.48 -1.59
CA GLU A 76 23.33 -4.82 -1.56
C GLU A 76 23.35 -5.43 -0.17
N ASP A 77 23.81 -4.69 0.83
CA ASP A 77 23.89 -5.20 2.21
C ASP A 77 22.52 -5.42 2.83
N GLN A 78 21.53 -4.56 2.54
CA GLN A 78 20.16 -4.75 2.99
C GLN A 78 19.53 -5.98 2.33
N LEU A 79 19.80 -6.19 1.04
CA LEU A 79 19.34 -7.36 0.30
C LEU A 79 19.94 -8.67 0.84
N LYS A 80 21.24 -8.69 1.17
CA LYS A 80 21.88 -9.85 1.80
C LYS A 80 21.20 -10.22 3.12
N LEU A 81 20.89 -9.22 3.95
CA LEU A 81 20.19 -9.43 5.22
C LEU A 81 18.75 -9.91 5.02
N SER A 82 18.01 -9.25 4.15
CA SER A 82 16.57 -9.50 3.98
C SER A 82 16.25 -10.77 3.19
N HIS A 83 17.07 -11.13 2.21
CA HIS A 83 16.92 -12.36 1.43
C HIS A 83 17.70 -13.56 2.00
N HIS A 84 18.43 -13.39 3.11
CA HIS A 84 19.26 -14.41 3.74
C HIS A 84 20.22 -15.10 2.76
N SER A 85 20.66 -14.41 1.72
CA SER A 85 21.55 -14.95 0.69
C SER A 85 22.28 -13.85 -0.07
N ASN A 86 23.45 -14.17 -0.59
CA ASN A 86 24.14 -13.32 -1.55
C ASN A 86 23.37 -13.37 -2.89
N ILE A 87 22.52 -12.38 -3.09
CA ILE A 87 21.80 -12.24 -4.34
C ILE A 87 22.59 -11.31 -5.28
N SER A 88 22.86 -11.76 -6.51
CA SER A 88 23.45 -10.88 -7.52
C SER A 88 22.39 -9.95 -8.13
N ARG A 89 22.82 -8.81 -8.68
CA ARG A 89 21.94 -7.86 -9.39
C ARG A 89 21.07 -8.58 -10.45
N HIS A 90 21.67 -9.46 -11.24
CA HIS A 90 20.96 -10.21 -12.27
C HIS A 90 19.92 -11.18 -11.68
N ALA A 91 20.31 -11.92 -10.62
CA ALA A 91 19.40 -12.81 -9.92
C ALA A 91 18.24 -12.05 -9.26
N TYR A 92 18.50 -10.88 -8.69
CA TYR A 92 17.45 -10.00 -8.16
C TYR A 92 16.44 -9.62 -9.24
N ARG A 93 16.92 -9.14 -10.41
CA ARG A 93 16.05 -8.78 -11.53
C ARG A 93 15.15 -9.94 -11.93
N ASN A 94 15.71 -11.12 -12.11
CA ASN A 94 14.94 -12.29 -12.56
C ASN A 94 13.90 -12.74 -11.53
N LYS A 95 14.23 -12.68 -10.23
CA LYS A 95 13.33 -13.10 -9.16
C LYS A 95 12.27 -12.03 -8.85
N MET A 96 12.67 -10.78 -8.79
CA MET A 96 11.82 -9.70 -8.27
C MET A 96 11.11 -8.91 -9.37
N VAL A 97 11.78 -8.56 -10.47
CA VAL A 97 11.15 -7.79 -11.56
C VAL A 97 10.30 -8.68 -12.45
N HIS A 98 10.84 -9.85 -12.82
CA HIS A 98 10.18 -10.75 -13.77
C HIS A 98 9.54 -11.98 -13.13
N GLY A 99 9.88 -12.29 -11.88
CA GLY A 99 9.36 -13.44 -11.15
C GLY A 99 8.27 -13.08 -10.14
N ASN A 100 7.90 -14.09 -9.35
CA ASN A 100 6.90 -13.96 -8.28
C ASN A 100 7.53 -14.13 -6.88
N GLN A 101 8.79 -13.71 -6.72
CA GLN A 101 9.43 -13.73 -5.42
C GLN A 101 8.71 -12.76 -4.47
N TRP A 102 8.59 -13.16 -3.22
CA TRP A 102 8.01 -12.34 -2.16
C TRP A 102 8.90 -11.13 -1.86
N ALA A 103 8.27 -10.01 -1.62
CA ALA A 103 8.96 -8.82 -1.13
C ALA A 103 9.43 -9.03 0.31
N THR A 104 10.55 -8.43 0.62
CA THR A 104 11.17 -8.43 1.95
C THR A 104 11.14 -7.03 2.56
N SER A 105 11.79 -6.86 3.71
CA SER A 105 11.92 -5.56 4.36
C SER A 105 12.58 -4.49 3.47
N THR A 106 13.48 -4.89 2.55
CA THR A 106 14.13 -3.96 1.63
C THR A 106 13.13 -3.37 0.65
N GLU A 107 12.30 -4.19 -0.01
CA GLU A 107 11.27 -3.72 -0.93
C GLU A 107 10.22 -2.85 -0.22
N ILE A 108 9.87 -3.20 1.03
CA ILE A 108 8.91 -2.42 1.83
C ILE A 108 9.50 -1.05 2.19
N SER A 109 10.77 -1.00 2.60
CA SER A 109 11.47 0.25 2.87
C SER A 109 11.53 1.16 1.65
N VAL A 110 11.83 0.61 0.48
CA VAL A 110 11.84 1.37 -0.79
C VAL A 110 10.42 1.83 -1.15
N ALA A 111 9.42 1.00 -0.90
CA ALA A 111 8.02 1.37 -1.13
C ALA A 111 7.60 2.61 -0.33
N THR A 112 8.05 2.77 0.93
CA THR A 112 7.72 3.96 1.73
C THR A 112 8.19 5.24 1.04
N ARG A 113 9.39 5.20 0.46
CA ARG A 113 9.98 6.35 -0.23
C ARG A 113 9.28 6.65 -1.56
N ILE A 114 9.04 5.64 -2.38
CA ILE A 114 8.39 5.79 -3.70
C ILE A 114 6.95 6.26 -3.54
N LEU A 115 6.22 5.69 -2.58
CA LEU A 115 4.81 5.98 -2.37
C LEU A 115 4.57 7.18 -1.45
N GLN A 116 5.64 7.74 -0.87
CA GLN A 116 5.57 8.81 0.13
C GLN A 116 4.57 8.49 1.25
N SER A 117 4.64 7.26 1.75
CA SER A 117 3.68 6.71 2.72
C SER A 117 4.41 5.95 3.80
N ASN A 118 3.92 6.06 5.04
CA ASN A 118 4.33 5.16 6.11
C ASN A 118 3.65 3.82 5.90
N ILE A 119 4.37 2.72 6.04
CA ILE A 119 3.81 1.38 5.94
C ILE A 119 3.93 0.70 7.30
N ASN A 120 2.80 0.46 7.94
CA ASN A 120 2.69 -0.26 9.19
C ASN A 120 2.34 -1.72 8.90
N ILE A 121 3.14 -2.66 9.41
CA ILE A 121 2.87 -4.08 9.28
C ILE A 121 2.51 -4.63 10.66
N TRP A 122 1.27 -5.07 10.79
CA TRP A 122 0.76 -5.74 11.97
C TRP A 122 0.95 -7.24 11.82
N LEU A 123 1.73 -7.83 12.72
CA LEU A 123 1.98 -9.27 12.78
C LEU A 123 0.98 -9.91 13.70
N GLN A 124 0.22 -10.85 13.20
CA GLN A 124 -0.71 -11.63 14.03
C GLN A 124 0.05 -12.77 14.71
N GLY A 125 0.31 -12.62 16.01
CA GLY A 125 0.90 -13.64 16.88
C GLY A 125 -0.16 -14.41 17.67
N ARG A 126 0.29 -15.39 18.49
CA ARG A 126 -0.59 -16.14 19.39
C ARG A 126 -1.15 -15.26 20.51
N ASP A 127 -0.34 -14.32 21.00
CA ASP A 127 -0.63 -13.50 22.17
C ASP A 127 -1.11 -12.09 21.79
N GLY A 128 -1.47 -11.85 20.53
CA GLY A 128 -1.94 -10.56 20.05
C GLY A 128 -1.23 -10.09 18.78
N HIS A 129 -1.19 -8.77 18.59
CA HIS A 129 -0.57 -8.14 17.42
C HIS A 129 0.68 -7.36 17.83
N SER A 130 1.74 -7.50 17.04
CA SER A 130 2.93 -6.64 17.11
C SER A 130 3.03 -5.81 15.83
N ASN A 131 3.67 -4.64 15.92
CA ASN A 131 3.81 -3.73 14.80
C ASN A 131 5.27 -3.54 14.40
N ILE A 132 5.51 -3.54 13.09
CA ILE A 132 6.75 -3.09 12.47
C ILE A 132 6.39 -1.90 11.59
N CYS A 133 6.91 -0.72 11.92
CA CYS A 133 6.66 0.48 11.16
C CYS A 133 7.85 0.76 10.22
N PHE A 134 7.56 0.85 8.93
CA PHE A 134 8.48 1.34 7.92
C PHE A 134 8.15 2.80 7.65
N THR A 135 8.97 3.68 8.21
CA THR A 135 8.78 5.14 8.11
C THR A 135 10.08 5.77 7.66
N LYS A 136 10.01 6.73 6.77
CA LYS A 136 11.13 7.61 6.49
C LYS A 136 11.10 8.79 7.45
N GLU A 137 12.23 9.10 8.10
CA GLU A 137 12.31 10.19 9.11
C GLU A 137 11.74 11.52 8.60
N GLU A 138 11.94 11.83 7.31
CA GLU A 138 11.41 13.03 6.66
C GLU A 138 9.88 13.11 6.65
N TYR A 139 9.18 11.97 6.86
CA TYR A 139 7.72 11.90 6.79
C TYR A 139 7.03 11.85 8.16
N ILE A 140 7.79 11.66 9.25
CA ILE A 140 7.23 11.54 10.61
C ILE A 140 6.41 12.80 10.98
N ASN A 141 6.82 13.97 10.51
CA ASN A 141 6.19 15.26 10.84
C ASN A 141 5.47 15.93 9.65
N SER A 142 5.37 15.26 8.50
CA SER A 142 4.68 15.86 7.37
C SER A 142 3.19 15.55 7.43
N SER A 143 2.36 16.60 7.44
CA SER A 143 0.90 16.48 7.28
C SER A 143 0.46 15.83 5.95
N LEU A 144 1.42 15.49 5.11
CA LEU A 144 1.25 14.88 3.79
C LEU A 144 1.52 13.37 3.80
N SER A 145 2.06 12.80 4.89
CA SER A 145 2.33 11.37 4.95
C SER A 145 1.03 10.58 5.08
N ARG A 146 0.86 9.66 4.16
CA ARG A 146 -0.25 8.70 4.17
C ARG A 146 0.20 7.48 4.97
N ASN A 147 -0.67 6.96 5.82
CA ASN A 147 -0.43 5.68 6.48
C ASN A 147 -1.11 4.56 5.71
N VAL A 148 -0.37 3.48 5.46
CA VAL A 148 -0.85 2.23 4.90
C VAL A 148 -0.68 1.16 5.98
N ASP A 149 -1.79 0.62 6.47
CA ASP A 149 -1.80 -0.42 7.48
C ASP A 149 -2.00 -1.79 6.80
N LEU A 150 -1.09 -2.73 7.04
CA LEU A 150 -1.12 -4.08 6.48
C LEU A 150 -1.13 -5.10 7.61
N LEU A 151 -1.90 -6.18 7.45
CA LEU A 151 -1.84 -7.37 8.31
C LEU A 151 -1.01 -8.45 7.62
N LEU A 152 0.03 -8.93 8.29
CA LEU A 152 0.77 -10.11 7.86
C LEU A 152 0.32 -11.31 8.70
N HIS A 153 -0.33 -12.25 8.04
CA HIS A 153 -0.79 -13.51 8.63
C HIS A 153 -0.42 -14.66 7.72
N GLN A 154 0.27 -15.68 8.24
CA GLN A 154 0.68 -16.89 7.49
C GLN A 154 1.37 -16.56 6.15
N ASN A 155 2.33 -15.63 6.19
CA ASN A 155 3.06 -15.15 5.00
C ASN A 155 2.18 -14.48 3.93
N HIS A 156 1.00 -14.00 4.29
CA HIS A 156 0.08 -13.33 3.39
C HIS A 156 -0.24 -11.91 3.89
N PHE A 157 -0.04 -10.90 3.04
CA PHE A 157 -0.40 -9.53 3.35
C PHE A 157 -1.86 -9.25 3.00
N LYS A 158 -2.55 -8.58 3.91
CA LYS A 158 -3.91 -8.06 3.74
C LYS A 158 -3.92 -6.56 4.04
N LEU A 159 -4.78 -5.80 3.36
CA LEU A 159 -4.93 -4.38 3.66
C LEU A 159 -5.85 -4.19 4.88
N LEU A 160 -5.45 -3.31 5.79
CA LEU A 160 -6.25 -2.84 6.91
C LEU A 160 -6.71 -1.41 6.65
N ILE A 161 -8.00 -1.15 6.84
CA ILE A 161 -8.57 0.20 6.76
C ILE A 161 -9.27 0.51 8.08
N LYS A 162 -8.90 1.61 8.71
CA LYS A 162 -9.56 2.06 9.95
C LYS A 162 -11.05 2.31 9.69
N ASN A 163 -11.90 1.69 10.48
CA ASN A 163 -13.36 1.78 10.34
C ASN A 163 -13.88 3.24 10.48
N SER A 164 -13.21 4.06 11.28
CA SER A 164 -13.50 5.49 11.39
C SER A 164 -13.30 6.25 10.08
N THR A 165 -12.27 5.87 9.31
CA THR A 165 -11.95 6.48 8.02
C THR A 165 -13.00 6.14 6.97
N GLU A 166 -13.52 4.91 6.96
CA GLU A 166 -14.59 4.51 6.03
C GLU A 166 -15.88 5.30 6.25
N LYS A 167 -16.26 5.55 7.52
CA LYS A 167 -17.43 6.39 7.84
C LYS A 167 -17.24 7.84 7.35
N MET A 168 -16.06 8.42 7.51
CA MET A 168 -15.76 9.76 7.01
C MET A 168 -15.77 9.78 5.48
N VAL A 169 -15.10 8.85 4.82
CA VAL A 169 -15.07 8.72 3.36
C VAL A 169 -16.48 8.55 2.80
N SER A 170 -17.30 7.69 3.39
CA SER A 170 -18.70 7.49 3.00
C SER A 170 -19.54 8.76 3.17
N SER A 171 -19.31 9.58 4.20
CA SER A 171 -20.01 10.84 4.41
C SER A 171 -19.61 11.89 3.37
N PHE A 172 -18.31 12.02 3.06
CA PHE A 172 -17.81 12.91 2.01
C PHE A 172 -18.34 12.56 0.64
N ILE A 173 -18.39 11.27 0.30
CA ILE A 173 -18.96 10.80 -0.98
C ILE A 173 -20.44 11.15 -1.08
N ARG A 174 -21.22 10.92 -0.01
CA ARG A 174 -22.64 11.29 0.01
C ARG A 174 -22.84 12.78 -0.19
N GLN A 175 -22.03 13.62 0.47
CA GLN A 175 -22.08 15.07 0.30
C GLN A 175 -21.72 15.49 -1.13
N ALA A 176 -20.62 14.96 -1.69
CA ALA A 176 -20.21 15.25 -3.06
C ALA A 176 -21.28 14.86 -4.10
N LEU A 177 -21.90 13.69 -3.93
CA LEU A 177 -23.02 13.25 -4.80
C LEU A 177 -24.26 14.12 -4.63
N GLN A 178 -24.56 14.64 -3.43
CA GLN A 178 -25.66 15.59 -3.23
C GLN A 178 -25.39 16.93 -3.92
N TYR A 179 -24.16 17.45 -3.85
CA TYR A 179 -23.76 18.67 -4.53
C TYR A 179 -23.84 18.53 -6.06
N SER A 180 -23.36 17.40 -6.60
CA SER A 180 -23.44 17.10 -8.04
C SER A 180 -24.89 17.02 -8.53
N ARG A 181 -25.76 16.35 -7.78
CA ARG A 181 -27.21 16.27 -8.12
C ARG A 181 -27.91 17.63 -8.03
N LYS A 182 -27.54 18.49 -7.08
CA LYS A 182 -28.08 19.86 -7.01
C LYS A 182 -27.60 20.71 -8.19
N ALA A 183 -26.32 20.65 -8.55
CA ALA A 183 -25.79 21.38 -9.70
C ALA A 183 -26.43 20.97 -11.02
N MET A 184 -26.67 19.67 -11.23
CA MET A 184 -27.38 19.19 -12.43
C MET A 184 -28.85 19.66 -12.49
N LYS A 185 -29.58 19.71 -11.35
CA LYS A 185 -30.98 20.21 -11.35
C LYS A 185 -31.08 21.67 -11.71
N ILE A 186 -30.09 22.49 -11.38
CA ILE A 186 -30.07 23.93 -11.70
C ILE A 186 -29.83 24.16 -13.21
N HIS A 187 -29.11 23.25 -13.87
CA HIS A 187 -28.79 23.36 -15.31
C HIS A 187 -29.92 22.92 -16.23
N PHE A 188 -30.86 22.10 -15.74
CA PHE A 188 -32.02 21.64 -16.50
C PHE A 188 -33.29 22.47 -16.29
N GLN A 189 -33.24 23.54 -15.50
CA GLN A 189 -34.37 24.45 -15.28
C GLN A 189 -34.17 25.80 -15.97
N LYS A 190 -33.20 25.93 -16.85
CA LYS A 190 -33.01 27.05 -17.79
C LYS A 190 -33.20 26.57 -19.23
#